data_6a39b61bdffa1c643f7962a49a974a77
#
_entry.id   6a39b61bdffa1c643f7962a49a974a77
#
_cell.length_a   1.000
_cell.length_b   1.000
_cell.length_c   1.000
_cell.angle_alpha   90.00
_cell.angle_beta   90.00
_cell.angle_gamma   90.00
#
_symmetry.space_group_name_H-M   'P 1'
#
loop_
_entity.id
_entity.type
_entity.pdbx_description
1 polymer ?
#
loop_
_entity_poly.entity_id
_entity_poly.type
_entity_poly.pdbx_seq_one_letter_code
_entity_poly.pdbx_strand_id
1 'polypeptide(L)'
;MPLINQQIFLFGTAGFGGSDIYFRKILNQVKQFVDASNVIVGEYMCQGRMPQSVRERYLKMKQAPDHPANLDVLIQNFDCALSHPDADDLERLRQAVRNSSF
;
A
#
# COMPACT_ATOMS: atom_id res chain seq x y z
N MET A 1 13.09 -18.81 7.55
CA MET A 1 12.15 -19.72 8.22
C MET A 1 10.73 -19.18 8.14
N PRO A 2 9.75 -19.99 7.78
CA PRO A 2 8.36 -19.53 7.83
C PRO A 2 7.91 -19.31 9.28
N LEU A 3 7.05 -18.31 9.47
CA LEU A 3 6.40 -18.08 10.76
C LEU A 3 5.29 -19.11 10.94
N ILE A 4 5.23 -19.73 12.12
CA ILE A 4 4.19 -20.69 12.49
C ILE A 4 3.68 -20.41 13.89
N ASN A 5 2.40 -20.65 14.12
CA ASN A 5 1.75 -20.51 15.44
C ASN A 5 1.95 -19.12 16.06
N GLN A 6 1.94 -18.06 15.22
CA GLN A 6 2.16 -16.68 15.66
C GLN A 6 0.89 -15.85 15.55
N GLN A 7 0.83 -14.79 16.33
CA GLN A 7 -0.13 -13.71 16.13
C GLN A 7 0.56 -12.65 15.24
N ILE A 8 -0.10 -12.28 14.14
CA ILE A 8 0.50 -11.41 13.12
C ILE A 8 -0.38 -10.21 12.88
N PHE A 9 0.22 -9.03 12.87
CA PHE A 9 -0.39 -7.80 12.38
C PHE A 9 0.26 -7.46 11.04
N LEU A 10 -0.55 -7.37 9.98
CA LEU A 10 -0.06 -7.03 8.64
C LEU A 10 -0.22 -5.53 8.41
N PHE A 11 0.84 -4.89 7.94
CA PHE A 11 0.75 -3.50 7.54
C PHE A 11 1.71 -3.21 6.39
N GLY A 12 1.39 -2.17 5.64
CA GLY A 12 2.22 -1.79 4.51
C GLY A 12 1.76 -0.51 3.86
N THR A 13 2.46 -0.15 2.80
CA THR A 13 2.13 1.02 1.99
C THR A 13 1.94 0.63 0.54
N ALA A 14 1.16 1.43 -0.18
CA ALA A 14 0.98 1.28 -1.62
C ALA A 14 0.91 2.66 -2.27
N GLY A 15 1.36 2.76 -3.52
CA GLY A 15 1.41 4.04 -4.22
C GLY A 15 0.03 4.64 -4.50
N PHE A 16 -1.02 3.81 -4.60
CA PHE A 16 -2.39 4.28 -4.83
C PHE A 16 -3.13 4.34 -3.51
N GLY A 17 -3.50 5.55 -3.10
CA GLY A 17 -4.26 5.78 -1.88
C GLY A 17 -5.76 5.88 -2.14
N GLY A 18 -6.54 5.87 -1.07
CA GLY A 18 -7.97 6.12 -1.11
C GLY A 18 -8.83 4.99 -1.65
N SER A 19 -8.26 3.79 -1.85
CA SER A 19 -9.00 2.64 -2.36
C SER A 19 -8.85 1.45 -1.42
N ASP A 20 -9.90 1.17 -0.64
CA ASP A 20 -9.93 -0.01 0.24
C ASP A 20 -9.87 -1.31 -0.56
N ILE A 21 -10.46 -1.33 -1.74
CA ILE A 21 -10.44 -2.52 -2.62
C ILE A 21 -9.01 -2.84 -3.04
N TYR A 22 -8.24 -1.84 -3.42
CA TYR A 22 -6.85 -2.00 -3.84
C TYR A 22 -5.99 -2.49 -2.68
N PHE A 23 -6.13 -1.88 -1.52
CA PHE A 23 -5.38 -2.29 -0.31
C PHE A 23 -5.72 -3.72 0.10
N ARG A 24 -6.99 -4.09 0.06
CA ARG A 24 -7.43 -5.44 0.37
C ARG A 24 -6.86 -6.47 -0.59
N LYS A 25 -6.78 -6.14 -1.87
CA LYS A 25 -6.19 -7.02 -2.89
C LYS A 25 -4.72 -7.31 -2.55
N ILE A 26 -3.96 -6.29 -2.17
CA ILE A 26 -2.54 -6.44 -1.79
C ILE A 26 -2.43 -7.33 -0.55
N LEU A 27 -3.22 -7.05 0.48
CA LEU A 27 -3.22 -7.83 1.72
C LEU A 27 -3.56 -9.29 1.46
N ASN A 28 -4.55 -9.56 0.60
CA ASN A 28 -4.93 -10.93 0.26
C ASN A 28 -3.82 -11.67 -0.46
N GLN A 29 -3.05 -10.99 -1.30
CA GLN A 29 -1.89 -11.59 -1.96
C GLN A 29 -0.81 -11.97 -0.95
N VAL A 30 -0.56 -11.13 0.04
CA VAL A 30 0.41 -11.43 1.11
C VAL A 30 -0.05 -12.60 1.97
N LYS A 31 -1.34 -12.67 2.27
CA LYS A 31 -1.91 -13.73 3.12
C LYS A 31 -1.71 -15.12 2.54
N GLN A 32 -1.57 -15.25 1.23
CA GLN A 32 -1.30 -16.55 0.60
C GLN A 32 0.03 -17.17 1.07
N PHE A 33 0.96 -16.35 1.53
CA PHE A 33 2.27 -16.79 1.99
C PHE A 33 2.35 -16.93 3.51
N VAL A 34 1.25 -16.67 4.22
CA VAL A 34 1.17 -16.79 5.67
C VAL A 34 0.62 -18.16 6.01
N ASP A 35 1.38 -18.94 6.79
CA ASP A 35 0.95 -20.30 7.18
C ASP A 35 -0.37 -20.24 7.95
N ALA A 36 -1.24 -21.22 7.70
CA ALA A 36 -2.58 -21.29 8.30
C ALA A 36 -2.56 -21.43 9.82
N SER A 37 -1.44 -21.85 10.42
CA SER A 37 -1.29 -21.91 11.87
C SER A 37 -1.25 -20.54 12.54
N ASN A 38 -1.00 -19.48 11.78
CA ASN A 38 -0.92 -18.13 12.29
C ASN A 38 -2.29 -17.48 12.38
N VAL A 39 -2.46 -16.58 13.35
CA VAL A 39 -3.67 -15.78 13.50
C VAL A 39 -3.36 -14.34 13.10
N ILE A 40 -4.08 -13.83 12.11
CA ILE A 40 -3.94 -12.43 11.71
C ILE A 40 -4.86 -11.60 12.62
N VAL A 41 -4.25 -10.85 13.53
CA VAL A 41 -4.98 -10.11 14.56
C VAL A 41 -5.37 -8.70 14.12
N GLY A 42 -4.83 -8.23 13.01
CA GLY A 42 -5.19 -6.93 12.45
C GLY A 42 -4.42 -6.61 11.18
N GLU A 43 -4.87 -5.58 10.49
CA GLU A 43 -4.31 -5.14 9.22
C GLU A 43 -4.41 -3.64 9.09
N TYR A 44 -3.43 -3.04 8.41
CA TYR A 44 -3.46 -1.63 8.09
C TYR A 44 -2.68 -1.36 6.81
N MET A 45 -3.26 -0.54 5.93
CA MET A 45 -2.58 -0.07 4.71
C MET A 45 -2.76 1.42 4.58
N CYS A 46 -1.75 2.09 4.08
CA CYS A 46 -1.84 3.50 3.74
C CYS A 46 -1.09 3.77 2.45
N GLN A 47 -1.26 4.98 1.91
CA GLN A 47 -0.52 5.42 0.75
C GLN A 47 0.95 5.60 1.12
N GLY A 48 1.84 5.29 0.19
CA GLY A 48 3.27 5.45 0.35
C GLY A 48 3.92 6.07 -0.87
N ARG A 49 5.05 6.70 -0.65
CA ARG A 49 5.83 7.34 -1.70
C ARG A 49 6.41 6.30 -2.66
N MET A 50 6.29 6.57 -3.96
CA MET A 50 6.88 5.75 -5.01
C MET A 50 8.26 6.30 -5.41
N PRO A 51 9.16 5.45 -5.96
CA PRO A 51 10.44 5.93 -6.49
C PRO A 51 10.26 6.93 -7.62
N GLN A 52 11.16 7.89 -7.72
CA GLN A 52 11.14 8.91 -8.78
C GLN A 52 11.14 8.31 -10.18
N SER A 53 11.76 7.14 -10.36
CA SER A 53 11.78 6.43 -11.64
C SER A 53 10.39 6.13 -12.17
N VAL A 54 9.39 5.96 -11.31
CA VAL A 54 7.99 5.74 -11.72
C VAL A 54 7.45 6.99 -12.41
N ARG A 55 7.69 8.17 -11.83
CA ARG A 55 7.24 9.44 -12.42
C ARG A 55 7.91 9.70 -13.76
N GLU A 56 9.20 9.43 -13.84
CA GLU A 56 9.96 9.57 -15.09
C GLU A 56 9.38 8.66 -16.18
N ARG A 57 8.99 7.44 -15.82
CA ARG A 57 8.34 6.51 -16.76
C ARG A 57 7.03 7.07 -17.25
N TYR A 58 6.19 7.61 -16.36
CA TYR A 58 4.92 8.22 -16.73
C TYR A 58 5.11 9.39 -17.69
N LEU A 59 6.07 10.27 -17.41
CA LEU A 59 6.37 11.41 -18.27
C LEU A 59 6.85 10.97 -19.65
N LYS A 60 7.67 9.94 -19.71
CA LYS A 60 8.13 9.37 -20.97
C LYS A 60 6.99 8.76 -21.77
N MET A 61 6.08 8.03 -21.11
CA MET A 61 4.90 7.46 -21.74
C MET A 61 3.99 8.55 -22.32
N LYS A 62 3.88 9.69 -21.63
CA LYS A 62 3.04 10.80 -22.07
C LYS A 62 3.49 11.40 -23.40
N GLN A 63 4.75 11.24 -23.77
CA GLN A 63 5.30 11.71 -25.05
C GLN A 63 4.86 10.83 -26.23
N ALA A 64 4.41 9.62 -25.98
CA ALA A 64 3.93 8.73 -27.03
C ALA A 64 2.51 9.15 -27.52
N PRO A 65 2.22 9.12 -28.82
CA PRO A 65 0.95 9.58 -29.33
C PRO A 65 -0.25 8.73 -28.91
N ASP A 66 -0.01 7.47 -28.55
CA ASP A 66 -1.04 6.51 -28.15
C ASP A 66 -0.96 6.16 -26.66
N HIS A 67 -0.48 7.10 -25.82
CA HIS A 67 -0.38 6.86 -24.40
C HIS A 67 -1.75 6.68 -23.73
N PRO A 68 -1.82 5.96 -22.58
CA PRO A 68 -3.07 5.80 -21.83
C PRO A 68 -3.69 7.15 -21.45
N ALA A 69 -5.02 7.25 -21.57
CA ALA A 69 -5.73 8.49 -21.27
C ALA A 69 -5.66 8.89 -19.79
N ASN A 70 -5.36 7.94 -18.90
CA ASN A 70 -5.32 8.18 -17.46
C ASN A 70 -3.94 8.57 -16.92
N LEU A 71 -2.96 8.85 -17.79
CA LEU A 71 -1.60 9.19 -17.36
C LEU A 71 -1.56 10.42 -16.45
N ASP A 72 -2.36 11.44 -16.74
CA ASP A 72 -2.40 12.63 -15.90
C ASP A 72 -2.88 12.31 -14.48
N VAL A 73 -3.85 11.40 -14.37
CA VAL A 73 -4.33 10.91 -13.07
C VAL A 73 -3.25 10.14 -12.33
N LEU A 74 -2.49 9.31 -13.04
CA LEU A 74 -1.38 8.55 -12.45
C LEU A 74 -0.27 9.47 -11.92
N ILE A 75 0.08 10.51 -12.69
CA ILE A 75 1.08 11.50 -12.28
C ILE A 75 0.58 12.28 -11.06
N GLN A 76 -0.68 12.69 -11.07
CA GLN A 76 -1.28 13.39 -9.94
C GLN A 76 -1.28 12.53 -8.68
N ASN A 77 -1.62 11.25 -8.81
CA ASN A 77 -1.55 10.30 -7.69
C ASN A 77 -0.13 10.17 -7.16
N PHE A 78 0.86 10.09 -8.04
CA PHE A 78 2.26 10.03 -7.64
C PHE A 78 2.64 11.25 -6.80
N ASP A 79 2.26 12.45 -7.26
CA ASP A 79 2.57 13.70 -6.56
C ASP A 79 1.88 13.75 -5.19
N CYS A 80 0.64 13.28 -5.09
CA CYS A 80 -0.05 13.16 -3.81
C CYS A 80 0.63 12.18 -2.85
N ALA A 81 1.20 11.11 -3.38
CA ALA A 81 1.86 10.09 -2.57
C ALA A 81 3.20 10.53 -1.97
N LEU A 82 3.79 11.62 -2.48
CA LEU A 82 5.11 12.08 -2.05
C LEU A 82 5.18 12.40 -0.55
N SER A 83 4.08 12.85 0.04
CA SER A 83 4.02 13.20 1.46
C SER A 83 3.55 12.04 2.35
N HIS A 84 3.33 10.86 1.77
CA HIS A 84 2.87 9.68 2.52
C HIS A 84 3.97 8.62 2.68
N PRO A 85 4.01 7.87 3.78
CA PRO A 85 3.11 8.04 4.93
C PRO A 85 3.37 9.35 5.66
N ASP A 86 2.30 10.00 6.08
CA ASP A 86 2.39 11.20 6.92
C ASP A 86 2.15 10.87 8.39
N ALA A 87 2.14 11.91 9.24
CA ALA A 87 1.93 11.73 10.69
C ALA A 87 0.55 11.12 10.99
N ASP A 88 -0.47 11.48 10.23
CA ASP A 88 -1.83 10.93 10.41
C ASP A 88 -1.87 9.46 10.04
N ASP A 89 -1.19 9.05 8.97
CA ASP A 89 -1.08 7.65 8.58
C ASP A 89 -0.45 6.81 9.69
N LEU A 90 0.64 7.31 10.27
CA LEU A 90 1.34 6.62 11.35
C LEU A 90 0.50 6.56 12.63
N GLU A 91 -0.27 7.60 12.92
CA GLU A 91 -1.16 7.59 14.08
C GLU A 91 -2.30 6.58 13.89
N ARG A 92 -2.85 6.46 12.68
CA ARG A 92 -3.86 5.44 12.38
C ARG A 92 -3.30 4.03 12.49
N LEU A 93 -2.05 3.82 12.07
CA LEU A 93 -1.36 2.54 12.26
C LEU A 93 -1.24 2.21 13.75
N ARG A 94 -0.82 3.18 14.55
CA ARG A 94 -0.70 3.03 16.00
C ARG A 94 -2.02 2.63 16.63
N GLN A 95 -3.12 3.30 16.25
CA GLN A 95 -4.45 2.98 16.75
C GLN A 95 -4.90 1.58 16.32
N ALA A 96 -4.62 1.20 15.07
CA ALA A 96 -4.95 -0.12 14.57
C ALA A 96 -4.24 -1.22 15.36
N VAL A 97 -2.97 -1.03 15.70
CA VAL A 97 -2.21 -1.99 16.50
C VAL A 97 -2.78 -2.07 17.92
N ARG A 98 -3.10 -0.92 18.52
CA ARG A 98 -3.68 -0.88 19.88
C ARG A 98 -5.03 -1.59 19.96
N ASN A 99 -5.82 -1.51 18.89
CA ASN A 99 -7.14 -2.13 18.83
C ASN A 99 -7.09 -3.60 18.41
N SER A 100 -5.91 -4.14 18.15
CA SER A 100 -5.73 -5.54 17.76
C SER A 100 -5.81 -6.47 18.96
N SER A 101 -6.08 -7.75 18.67
CA SER A 101 -6.30 -8.79 19.68
C SER A 101 -5.02 -9.55 20.05
N PHE A 102 -3.91 -8.84 20.16
CA PHE A 102 -2.66 -9.49 20.62
C PHE A 102 -2.80 -10.06 22.01
#